data_b43a25d1b322f50966a95de9a4b71b97
#
_entry.id   b43a25d1b322f50966a95de9a4b71b97
#
_cell.length_a   1.000
_cell.length_b   1.000
_cell.length_c   1.000
_cell.angle_alpha   90.00
_cell.angle_beta   90.00
_cell.angle_gamma   90.00
#
_symmetry.space_group_name_H-M   'P 1'
#
loop_
_entity.id
_entity.type
_entity.pdbx_description
1 polymer ?
#
loop_
_entity_poly.entity_id
_entity_poly.type
_entity_poly.pdbx_seq_one_letter_code
_entity_poly.pdbx_strand_id
1 'polypeptide(L)'
;GLDKSYILEYNFGAGEGLSLFIPNAKGGAGGPIGNDEKAMGYVEDYNYSEQIAQSNHYWGGQLFSGGAIYLGAVAFFLFFVALFLTKDAIRFPVFVLAVLCMLLAAKTGSLNHWFIDHFPMYNKFRDSKMILVVLQVLVPMMAILFLDKLWKEESLQGDKKFHYGVIGGTVLIALILFAFPSVSGSFITAEEVKQFGEYAKQKPEQLGMIDGLKTELIHVREAIYKADAGRTLFFAFAAAILLLLAMNKVNRYLWLGLMGLFVVLDQVNVDLRYLNSDPIEEGSEVLEK
;
A
#
# COMPACT_ATOMS: atom_id res chain seq x y z
N GLY A 1 1.89 1.87 31.94
CA GLY A 1 1.81 1.52 30.52
C GLY A 1 3.19 1.52 29.86
N LEU A 2 3.21 1.11 28.60
CA LEU A 2 4.40 1.23 27.76
C LEU A 2 4.62 2.70 27.41
N ASP A 3 5.86 3.05 27.01
CA ASP A 3 6.17 4.39 26.49
C ASP A 3 5.47 4.63 25.15
N LYS A 4 5.01 5.87 24.92
CA LYS A 4 4.27 6.23 23.70
C LYS A 4 5.11 6.04 22.43
N SER A 5 6.39 6.40 22.50
CA SER A 5 7.30 6.24 21.36
C SER A 5 7.46 4.76 21.00
N TYR A 6 7.55 3.90 21.99
CA TYR A 6 7.64 2.46 21.82
C TYR A 6 6.35 1.83 21.26
N ILE A 7 5.18 2.29 21.69
CA ILE A 7 3.88 1.82 21.17
C ILE A 7 3.73 2.16 19.69
N LEU A 8 4.19 3.36 19.28
CA LEU A 8 4.01 3.89 17.93
C LEU A 8 5.18 3.59 16.97
N GLU A 9 6.22 2.90 17.45
CA GLU A 9 7.45 2.66 16.71
C GLU A 9 7.23 1.93 15.38
N TYR A 10 6.29 0.99 15.37
CA TYR A 10 5.94 0.15 14.22
C TYR A 10 4.74 0.64 13.42
N ASN A 11 4.18 1.80 13.78
CA ASN A 11 3.06 2.38 13.08
C ASN A 11 3.46 2.99 11.73
N PHE A 12 2.49 3.19 10.88
CA PHE A 12 2.69 3.75 9.55
C PHE A 12 3.28 5.16 9.59
N GLY A 13 4.34 5.35 8.83
CA GLY A 13 4.84 6.66 8.45
C GLY A 13 3.98 7.33 7.36
N ALA A 14 4.37 8.52 6.95
CA ALA A 14 3.67 9.25 5.91
C ALA A 14 3.65 8.48 4.58
N GLY A 15 2.46 8.32 3.99
CA GLY A 15 2.25 7.64 2.72
C GLY A 15 2.22 6.10 2.80
N GLU A 16 2.58 5.48 3.93
CA GLU A 16 2.58 4.01 4.04
C GLU A 16 1.19 3.39 3.94
N GLY A 17 0.13 4.12 4.29
CA GLY A 17 -1.25 3.66 4.12
C GLY A 17 -1.61 3.34 2.66
N LEU A 18 -0.87 3.89 1.69
CA LEU A 18 -1.03 3.54 0.27
C LEU A 18 -0.63 2.08 0.00
N SER A 19 0.21 1.46 0.84
CA SER A 19 0.61 0.05 0.70
C SER A 19 -0.58 -0.92 0.74
N LEU A 20 -1.71 -0.50 1.29
CA LEU A 20 -2.94 -1.30 1.29
C LEU A 20 -3.46 -1.62 -0.12
N PHE A 21 -3.12 -0.82 -1.14
CA PHE A 21 -3.54 -1.01 -2.53
C PHE A 21 -2.45 -0.72 -3.58
N ILE A 22 -1.30 -0.17 -3.19
CA ILE A 22 -0.07 -0.07 -4.00
C ILE A 22 1.02 -0.84 -3.26
N PRO A 23 1.36 -2.10 -3.63
CA PRO A 23 2.19 -3.00 -2.80
C PRO A 23 3.50 -2.38 -2.32
N ASN A 24 4.27 -1.77 -3.23
CA ASN A 24 5.55 -1.13 -2.93
C ASN A 24 5.44 0.40 -2.76
N ALA A 25 4.33 0.90 -2.16
CA ALA A 25 4.19 2.35 -1.93
C ALA A 25 5.35 2.94 -1.13
N LYS A 26 5.98 2.14 -0.27
CA LYS A 26 7.20 2.46 0.48
C LYS A 26 8.24 1.33 0.41
N GLY A 27 8.26 0.58 -0.71
CA GLY A 27 9.23 -0.46 -0.97
C GLY A 27 8.88 -1.85 -0.44
N GLY A 28 7.70 -2.05 0.17
CA GLY A 28 7.27 -3.36 0.65
C GLY A 28 8.10 -3.91 1.80
N ALA A 29 8.70 -5.08 1.66
CA ALA A 29 9.54 -5.69 2.69
C ALA A 29 10.93 -5.04 2.80
N GLY A 30 11.52 -5.10 4.00
CA GLY A 30 12.90 -4.71 4.23
C GLY A 30 13.88 -5.70 3.59
N GLY A 31 15.07 -5.21 3.26
CA GLY A 31 16.14 -5.98 2.65
C GLY A 31 16.91 -5.17 1.60
N PRO A 32 18.03 -5.69 1.08
CA PRO A 32 18.79 -5.01 0.04
C PRO A 32 18.00 -4.92 -1.28
N ILE A 33 18.10 -3.77 -1.97
CA ILE A 33 17.54 -3.59 -3.33
C ILE A 33 18.11 -4.63 -4.29
N GLY A 34 19.37 -5.03 -4.10
CA GLY A 34 20.03 -6.03 -4.92
C GLY A 34 19.38 -7.41 -4.97
N ASN A 35 18.47 -7.72 -4.02
CA ASN A 35 17.69 -8.95 -4.02
C ASN A 35 16.49 -8.89 -5.00
N ASP A 36 16.17 -7.71 -5.54
CA ASP A 36 15.12 -7.52 -6.54
C ASP A 36 15.74 -7.15 -7.90
N GLU A 37 15.84 -8.13 -8.79
CA GLU A 37 16.39 -7.94 -10.14
C GLU A 37 15.63 -6.86 -10.94
N LYS A 38 14.31 -6.73 -10.72
CA LYS A 38 13.50 -5.70 -11.39
C LYS A 38 13.88 -4.32 -10.88
N ALA A 39 14.05 -4.18 -9.58
CA ALA A 39 14.47 -2.92 -8.96
C ALA A 39 15.88 -2.51 -9.44
N MET A 40 16.81 -3.46 -9.54
CA MET A 40 18.15 -3.23 -10.09
C MET A 40 18.11 -2.84 -11.58
N GLY A 41 17.11 -3.29 -12.33
CA GLY A 41 16.88 -2.87 -13.70
C GLY A 41 16.51 -1.39 -13.88
N TYR A 42 16.19 -0.67 -12.81
CA TYR A 42 15.92 0.77 -12.85
C TYR A 42 17.16 1.63 -12.59
N VAL A 43 18.33 1.03 -12.32
CA VAL A 43 19.59 1.77 -12.13
C VAL A 43 20.03 2.36 -13.47
N GLU A 44 20.12 3.68 -13.56
CA GLU A 44 20.58 4.39 -14.76
C GLU A 44 22.09 4.70 -14.68
N ASP A 45 22.58 5.13 -13.52
CA ASP A 45 24.02 5.37 -13.32
C ASP A 45 24.70 4.17 -12.64
N TYR A 46 25.31 3.32 -13.45
CA TYR A 46 25.99 2.10 -12.98
C TYR A 46 27.18 2.36 -12.04
N ASN A 47 27.71 3.58 -11.94
CA ASN A 47 28.74 3.93 -10.97
C ASN A 47 28.24 3.77 -9.53
N TYR A 48 26.94 3.83 -9.31
CA TYR A 48 26.29 3.67 -7.99
C TYR A 48 25.65 2.30 -7.79
N SER A 49 25.74 1.39 -8.77
CA SER A 49 25.02 0.11 -8.78
C SER A 49 25.27 -0.71 -7.52
N GLU A 50 26.52 -0.78 -7.04
CA GLU A 50 26.86 -1.55 -5.83
C GLU A 50 26.24 -0.93 -4.56
N GLN A 51 26.31 0.39 -4.41
CA GLN A 51 25.73 1.09 -3.27
C GLN A 51 24.20 1.04 -3.29
N ILE A 52 23.58 1.14 -4.46
CA ILE A 52 22.13 0.97 -4.64
C ILE A 52 21.72 -0.46 -4.27
N ALA A 53 22.47 -1.47 -4.73
CA ALA A 53 22.20 -2.87 -4.40
C ALA A 53 22.23 -3.13 -2.88
N GLN A 54 23.09 -2.47 -2.14
CA GLN A 54 23.19 -2.58 -0.67
C GLN A 54 22.17 -1.71 0.08
N SER A 55 21.54 -0.76 -0.59
CA SER A 55 20.53 0.13 0.01
C SER A 55 19.26 -0.63 0.37
N ASN A 56 18.57 -0.19 1.43
CA ASN A 56 17.32 -0.82 1.84
C ASN A 56 16.23 -0.59 0.80
N HIS A 57 15.56 -1.68 0.41
CA HIS A 57 14.40 -1.67 -0.48
C HIS A 57 13.21 -0.93 0.15
N TYR A 58 13.02 -1.07 1.47
CA TYR A 58 12.00 -0.36 2.23
C TYR A 58 12.47 1.02 2.70
N TRP A 59 11.69 2.07 2.42
CA TRP A 59 11.95 3.47 2.83
C TRP A 59 10.79 4.09 3.63
N GLY A 60 9.99 3.27 4.31
CA GLY A 60 8.92 3.72 5.21
C GLY A 60 9.40 4.09 6.61
N GLY A 61 8.44 4.32 7.50
CA GLY A 61 8.72 4.78 8.88
C GLY A 61 8.79 3.69 9.94
N GLN A 62 8.64 2.41 9.58
CA GLN A 62 8.65 1.29 10.53
C GLN A 62 10.08 0.77 10.74
N LEU A 63 10.43 0.47 11.99
CA LEU A 63 11.71 -0.16 12.31
C LEU A 63 11.62 -1.69 12.20
N PHE A 64 12.65 -2.33 11.67
CA PHE A 64 12.86 -3.79 11.61
C PHE A 64 11.75 -4.61 10.90
N SER A 65 10.67 -3.99 10.44
CA SER A 65 9.63 -4.65 9.66
C SER A 65 9.42 -3.92 8.35
N GLY A 66 9.09 -4.65 7.31
CA GLY A 66 8.67 -4.03 6.06
C GLY A 66 7.23 -3.55 6.13
N GLY A 67 6.87 -2.65 5.21
CA GLY A 67 5.51 -2.16 5.03
C GLY A 67 4.61 -3.07 4.18
N ALA A 68 4.93 -4.35 4.07
CA ALA A 68 4.24 -5.33 3.22
C ALA A 68 2.83 -5.66 3.74
N ILE A 69 1.93 -4.69 3.70
CA ILE A 69 0.49 -4.90 4.00
C ILE A 69 -0.29 -4.55 2.75
N TYR A 70 -0.93 -5.56 2.16
CA TYR A 70 -1.67 -5.40 0.93
C TYR A 70 -3.07 -6.02 1.05
N LEU A 71 -4.12 -5.29 0.65
CA LEU A 71 -5.50 -5.76 0.67
C LEU A 71 -6.08 -5.94 -0.74
N GLY A 72 -5.37 -5.50 -1.76
CA GLY A 72 -5.76 -5.63 -3.17
C GLY A 72 -6.26 -4.34 -3.81
N ALA A 73 -5.76 -4.05 -5.00
CA ALA A 73 -6.19 -2.90 -5.79
C ALA A 73 -7.66 -3.04 -6.23
N VAL A 74 -8.05 -4.25 -6.68
CA VAL A 74 -9.44 -4.54 -7.07
C VAL A 74 -10.39 -4.42 -5.88
N ALA A 75 -10.00 -5.00 -4.72
CA ALA A 75 -10.83 -4.96 -3.51
C ALA A 75 -11.02 -3.52 -3.00
N PHE A 76 -9.96 -2.72 -2.98
CA PHE A 76 -10.06 -1.30 -2.61
C PHE A 76 -10.87 -0.48 -3.60
N PHE A 77 -10.69 -0.71 -4.91
CA PHE A 77 -11.50 -0.05 -5.93
C PHE A 77 -13.00 -0.33 -5.69
N LEU A 78 -13.36 -1.60 -5.52
CA LEU A 78 -14.75 -2.00 -5.24
C LEU A 78 -15.26 -1.43 -3.92
N PHE A 79 -14.44 -1.40 -2.88
CA PHE A 79 -14.77 -0.80 -1.59
C PHE A 79 -15.13 0.69 -1.72
N PHE A 80 -14.28 1.48 -2.40
CA PHE A 80 -14.55 2.90 -2.61
C PHE A 80 -15.84 3.11 -3.42
N VAL A 81 -16.01 2.39 -4.51
CA VAL A 81 -17.24 2.47 -5.31
C VAL A 81 -18.46 2.08 -4.47
N ALA A 82 -18.36 1.02 -3.66
CA ALA A 82 -19.43 0.56 -2.79
C ALA A 82 -19.87 1.62 -1.77
N LEU A 83 -18.94 2.35 -1.16
CA LEU A 83 -19.26 3.41 -0.19
C LEU A 83 -20.19 4.49 -0.77
N PHE A 84 -20.05 4.80 -2.05
CA PHE A 84 -20.83 5.82 -2.72
C PHE A 84 -22.11 5.28 -3.38
N LEU A 85 -22.04 4.10 -3.99
CA LEU A 85 -23.14 3.57 -4.79
C LEU A 85 -24.13 2.68 -4.02
N THR A 86 -23.73 2.15 -2.85
CA THR A 86 -24.65 1.36 -1.99
C THR A 86 -25.62 2.27 -1.25
N LYS A 87 -26.92 1.90 -1.22
CA LYS A 87 -27.94 2.63 -0.47
C LYS A 87 -27.96 2.27 1.01
N ASP A 88 -27.41 1.14 1.40
CA ASP A 88 -27.47 0.64 2.77
C ASP A 88 -26.76 1.56 3.74
N ALA A 89 -27.39 1.75 4.89
CA ALA A 89 -26.84 2.59 5.97
C ALA A 89 -25.50 2.04 6.54
N ILE A 90 -25.20 0.75 6.34
CA ILE A 90 -23.98 0.11 6.80
C ILE A 90 -22.71 0.79 6.25
N ARG A 91 -22.77 1.44 5.09
CA ARG A 91 -21.65 2.18 4.49
C ARG A 91 -21.08 3.26 5.43
N PHE A 92 -21.93 3.92 6.24
CA PHE A 92 -21.49 4.99 7.14
C PHE A 92 -20.59 4.47 8.29
N PRO A 93 -21.05 3.49 9.11
CA PRO A 93 -20.20 2.94 10.15
C PRO A 93 -18.96 2.25 9.59
N VAL A 94 -19.04 1.59 8.43
CA VAL A 94 -17.86 0.98 7.77
C VAL A 94 -16.86 2.05 7.34
N PHE A 95 -17.31 3.15 6.75
CA PHE A 95 -16.43 4.27 6.40
C PHE A 95 -15.76 4.88 7.64
N VAL A 96 -16.55 5.19 8.68
CA VAL A 96 -16.03 5.78 9.93
C VAL A 96 -15.00 4.84 10.57
N LEU A 97 -15.31 3.54 10.63
CA LEU A 97 -14.40 2.55 11.21
C LEU A 97 -13.13 2.39 10.36
N ALA A 98 -13.24 2.40 9.02
CA ALA A 98 -12.07 2.35 8.14
C ALA A 98 -11.15 3.57 8.35
N VAL A 99 -11.71 4.77 8.41
CA VAL A 99 -10.94 5.99 8.71
C VAL A 99 -10.31 5.91 10.10
N LEU A 100 -11.05 5.45 11.11
CA LEU A 100 -10.53 5.29 12.47
C LEU A 100 -9.34 4.30 12.50
N CYS A 101 -9.45 3.15 11.83
CA CYS A 101 -8.36 2.18 11.74
C CYS A 101 -7.11 2.81 11.10
N MET A 102 -7.26 3.57 10.02
CA MET A 102 -6.15 4.27 9.36
C MET A 102 -5.49 5.31 10.27
N LEU A 103 -6.29 6.09 11.01
CA LEU A 103 -5.77 7.10 11.93
C LEU A 103 -5.03 6.47 13.12
N LEU A 104 -5.53 5.34 13.64
CA LEU A 104 -4.87 4.61 14.74
C LEU A 104 -3.65 3.81 14.27
N ALA A 105 -3.57 3.42 13.02
CA ALA A 105 -2.38 2.79 12.44
C ALA A 105 -1.27 3.79 12.11
N ALA A 106 -1.56 5.09 12.02
CA ALA A 106 -0.58 6.13 11.71
C ALA A 106 0.35 6.40 12.91
N LYS A 107 1.65 6.62 12.62
CA LYS A 107 2.67 6.94 13.63
C LYS A 107 2.46 8.33 14.25
N THR A 108 1.96 9.26 13.46
CA THR A 108 1.74 10.65 13.85
C THR A 108 0.25 10.94 13.93
N GLY A 109 -0.19 11.55 15.03
CA GLY A 109 -1.59 11.99 15.17
C GLY A 109 -2.02 12.13 16.62
N SER A 110 -2.73 13.20 16.93
CA SER A 110 -3.27 13.49 18.26
C SER A 110 -4.26 12.41 18.73
N LEU A 111 -4.99 11.78 17.79
CA LEU A 111 -5.95 10.73 18.10
C LEU A 111 -5.27 9.51 18.73
N ASN A 112 -4.16 9.05 18.18
CA ASN A 112 -3.43 7.90 18.68
C ASN A 112 -2.89 8.18 20.11
N HIS A 113 -2.32 9.38 20.32
CA HIS A 113 -1.89 9.81 21.66
C HIS A 113 -3.06 9.86 22.65
N TRP A 114 -4.22 10.35 22.22
CA TRP A 114 -5.42 10.37 23.06
C TRP A 114 -5.87 8.96 23.45
N PHE A 115 -5.87 8.00 22.50
CA PHE A 115 -6.20 6.60 22.79
C PHE A 115 -5.22 5.96 23.77
N ILE A 116 -3.90 6.22 23.62
CA ILE A 116 -2.87 5.73 24.55
C ILE A 116 -3.12 6.23 25.97
N ASP A 117 -3.56 7.49 26.13
CA ASP A 117 -3.75 8.11 27.44
C ASP A 117 -5.07 7.73 28.11
N HIS A 118 -6.14 7.55 27.33
CA HIS A 118 -7.51 7.50 27.87
C HIS A 118 -8.23 6.17 27.61
N PHE A 119 -7.86 5.42 26.56
CA PHE A 119 -8.57 4.18 26.25
C PHE A 119 -8.05 3.03 27.12
N PRO A 120 -8.93 2.31 27.85
CA PRO A 120 -8.52 1.22 28.73
C PRO A 120 -7.69 0.16 28.00
N MET A 121 -6.57 -0.23 28.60
CA MET A 121 -5.67 -1.27 28.11
C MET A 121 -4.89 -0.94 26.83
N TYR A 122 -5.22 0.13 26.08
CA TYR A 122 -4.55 0.47 24.81
C TYR A 122 -3.03 0.64 24.99
N ASN A 123 -2.60 1.25 26.09
CA ASN A 123 -1.19 1.44 26.44
C ASN A 123 -0.47 0.17 26.96
N LYS A 124 -1.08 -1.00 26.84
CA LYS A 124 -0.46 -2.31 27.14
C LYS A 124 -0.01 -3.05 25.90
N PHE A 125 -0.48 -2.61 24.73
CA PHE A 125 -0.16 -3.22 23.47
C PHE A 125 0.89 -2.40 22.74
N ARG A 126 1.86 -3.08 22.14
CA ARG A 126 2.79 -2.56 21.16
C ARG A 126 2.18 -2.74 19.79
N ASP A 127 2.53 -1.87 18.82
CA ASP A 127 2.12 -1.97 17.43
C ASP A 127 0.60 -1.80 17.24
N SER A 128 0.11 -0.58 17.47
CA SER A 128 -1.32 -0.26 17.28
C SER A 128 -1.79 -0.38 15.84
N LYS A 129 -0.87 -0.49 14.83
CA LYS A 129 -1.26 -0.76 13.43
C LYS A 129 -1.93 -2.13 13.23
N MET A 130 -1.82 -3.06 14.19
CA MET A 130 -2.54 -4.34 14.14
C MET A 130 -4.05 -4.15 13.98
N ILE A 131 -4.60 -2.97 14.31
CA ILE A 131 -6.01 -2.64 14.04
C ILE A 131 -6.38 -2.73 12.56
N LEU A 132 -5.40 -2.68 11.65
CA LEU A 132 -5.63 -2.84 10.21
C LEU A 132 -6.21 -4.21 9.83
N VAL A 133 -6.14 -5.22 10.72
CA VAL A 133 -6.85 -6.49 10.55
C VAL A 133 -8.36 -6.27 10.35
N VAL A 134 -8.91 -5.21 10.95
CA VAL A 134 -10.31 -4.83 10.76
C VAL A 134 -10.57 -4.44 9.29
N LEU A 135 -9.63 -3.74 8.64
CA LEU A 135 -9.76 -3.40 7.21
C LEU A 135 -9.71 -4.63 6.32
N GLN A 136 -8.94 -5.66 6.71
CA GLN A 136 -8.90 -6.94 5.97
C GLN A 136 -10.27 -7.63 5.91
N VAL A 137 -11.15 -7.32 6.86
CA VAL A 137 -12.55 -7.79 6.85
C VAL A 137 -13.48 -6.79 6.19
N LEU A 138 -13.37 -5.50 6.53
CA LEU A 138 -14.31 -4.47 6.05
C LEU A 138 -14.22 -4.23 4.54
N VAL A 139 -13.01 -4.23 3.98
CA VAL A 139 -12.80 -3.94 2.56
C VAL A 139 -13.43 -5.02 1.67
N PRO A 140 -13.09 -6.31 1.81
CA PRO A 140 -13.72 -7.35 1.00
C PRO A 140 -15.22 -7.53 1.33
N MET A 141 -15.63 -7.35 2.58
CA MET A 141 -17.05 -7.42 2.96
C MET A 141 -17.90 -6.41 2.16
N MET A 142 -17.48 -5.15 2.13
CA MET A 142 -18.22 -4.12 1.37
C MET A 142 -18.17 -4.37 -0.13
N ALA A 143 -17.03 -4.84 -0.65
CA ALA A 143 -16.90 -5.23 -2.05
C ALA A 143 -17.90 -6.35 -2.42
N ILE A 144 -17.97 -7.40 -1.60
CA ILE A 144 -18.89 -8.53 -1.82
C ILE A 144 -20.35 -8.09 -1.72
N LEU A 145 -20.71 -7.30 -0.70
CA LEU A 145 -22.07 -6.77 -0.55
C LEU A 145 -22.50 -5.94 -1.75
N PHE A 146 -21.59 -5.16 -2.31
CA PHE A 146 -21.84 -4.37 -3.51
C PHE A 146 -22.03 -5.24 -4.76
N LEU A 147 -21.16 -6.24 -4.95
CA LEU A 147 -21.27 -7.19 -6.06
C LEU A 147 -22.56 -8.02 -5.98
N ASP A 148 -22.99 -8.41 -4.77
CA ASP A 148 -24.28 -9.11 -4.55
C ASP A 148 -25.47 -8.26 -4.98
N LYS A 149 -25.44 -6.94 -4.69
CA LYS A 149 -26.48 -6.02 -5.17
C LYS A 149 -26.53 -5.91 -6.69
N LEU A 150 -25.37 -5.84 -7.34
CA LEU A 150 -25.29 -5.87 -8.80
C LEU A 150 -25.81 -7.19 -9.38
N TRP A 151 -25.49 -8.30 -8.71
CA TRP A 151 -25.97 -9.62 -9.10
C TRP A 151 -27.49 -9.73 -9.01
N LYS A 152 -28.09 -9.19 -7.96
CA LYS A 152 -29.56 -9.17 -7.72
C LYS A 152 -30.27 -8.06 -8.49
N GLU A 153 -29.54 -7.28 -9.28
CA GLU A 153 -30.07 -6.11 -10.01
C GLU A 153 -30.76 -5.08 -9.10
N GLU A 154 -30.30 -4.97 -7.85
CA GLU A 154 -30.84 -3.99 -6.91
C GLU A 154 -30.50 -2.55 -7.34
N SER A 155 -31.36 -1.61 -6.98
CA SER A 155 -31.15 -0.20 -7.32
C SER A 155 -30.00 0.40 -6.53
N LEU A 156 -29.05 1.02 -7.24
CA LEU A 156 -27.95 1.77 -6.68
C LEU A 156 -28.35 3.20 -6.32
N GLN A 157 -27.49 3.88 -5.54
CA GLN A 157 -27.67 5.29 -5.20
C GLN A 157 -27.30 6.18 -6.39
N GLY A 158 -28.11 7.21 -6.63
CA GLY A 158 -27.89 8.19 -7.69
C GLY A 158 -28.35 7.71 -9.06
N ASP A 159 -28.10 8.55 -10.06
CA ASP A 159 -28.40 8.27 -11.46
C ASP A 159 -27.17 7.69 -12.20
N LYS A 160 -27.32 7.38 -13.47
CA LYS A 160 -26.21 6.83 -14.29
C LYS A 160 -25.02 7.78 -14.36
N LYS A 161 -25.21 9.09 -14.39
CA LYS A 161 -24.12 10.07 -14.43
C LYS A 161 -23.31 10.03 -13.14
N PHE A 162 -24.00 9.93 -12.00
CA PHE A 162 -23.37 9.76 -10.69
C PHE A 162 -22.57 8.46 -10.63
N HIS A 163 -23.10 7.34 -11.14
CA HIS A 163 -22.38 6.06 -11.17
C HIS A 163 -21.08 6.17 -11.99
N TYR A 164 -21.15 6.73 -13.20
CA TYR A 164 -19.96 6.92 -14.03
C TYR A 164 -18.96 7.90 -13.39
N GLY A 165 -19.46 8.94 -12.71
CA GLY A 165 -18.64 9.87 -11.95
C GLY A 165 -17.86 9.21 -10.82
N VAL A 166 -18.51 8.35 -10.03
CA VAL A 166 -17.86 7.61 -8.93
C VAL A 166 -16.84 6.61 -9.45
N ILE A 167 -17.20 5.80 -10.45
CA ILE A 167 -16.30 4.81 -11.05
C ILE A 167 -15.09 5.51 -11.68
N GLY A 168 -15.34 6.52 -12.53
CA GLY A 168 -14.28 7.30 -13.19
C GLY A 168 -13.41 8.08 -12.19
N GLY A 169 -14.02 8.66 -11.15
CA GLY A 169 -13.31 9.35 -10.08
C GLY A 169 -12.37 8.45 -9.30
N THR A 170 -12.78 7.21 -9.04
CA THR A 170 -11.91 6.22 -8.36
C THR A 170 -10.71 5.82 -9.25
N VAL A 171 -10.95 5.60 -10.55
CA VAL A 171 -9.85 5.37 -11.52
C VAL A 171 -8.93 6.60 -11.63
N LEU A 172 -9.52 7.80 -11.62
CA LEU A 172 -8.74 9.06 -11.67
C LEU A 172 -7.81 9.21 -10.45
N ILE A 173 -8.25 8.79 -9.26
CA ILE A 173 -7.38 8.77 -8.08
C ILE A 173 -6.17 7.85 -8.31
N ALA A 174 -6.38 6.63 -8.83
CA ALA A 174 -5.28 5.71 -9.15
C ALA A 174 -4.35 6.31 -10.24
N LEU A 175 -4.90 7.00 -11.23
CA LEU A 175 -4.12 7.71 -12.26
C LEU A 175 -3.28 8.85 -11.66
N ILE A 176 -3.84 9.63 -10.74
CA ILE A 176 -3.10 10.71 -10.05
C ILE A 176 -1.95 10.14 -9.24
N LEU A 177 -2.16 9.04 -8.50
CA LEU A 177 -1.12 8.37 -7.74
C LEU A 177 0.00 7.82 -8.63
N PHE A 178 -0.33 7.33 -9.81
CA PHE A 178 0.65 6.89 -10.81
C PHE A 178 1.41 8.06 -11.44
N ALA A 179 0.70 9.12 -11.85
CA ALA A 179 1.27 10.26 -12.57
C ALA A 179 2.11 11.19 -11.67
N PHE A 180 1.78 11.25 -10.37
CA PHE A 180 2.40 12.14 -9.40
C PHE A 180 2.93 11.35 -8.18
N PRO A 181 4.05 10.61 -8.32
CA PRO A 181 4.61 9.78 -7.24
C PRO A 181 4.88 10.54 -5.94
N SER A 182 5.20 11.83 -6.03
CA SER A 182 5.44 12.73 -4.88
C SER A 182 4.26 12.82 -3.91
N VAL A 183 3.05 12.47 -4.34
CA VAL A 183 1.86 12.37 -3.46
C VAL A 183 2.05 11.30 -2.39
N SER A 184 2.84 10.24 -2.66
CA SER A 184 3.20 9.22 -1.67
C SER A 184 4.19 9.72 -0.60
N GLY A 185 4.73 10.94 -0.75
CA GLY A 185 5.77 11.52 0.11
C GLY A 185 7.19 11.25 -0.40
N SER A 186 8.17 11.36 0.50
CA SER A 186 9.59 11.21 0.17
C SER A 186 9.96 9.76 -0.22
N PHE A 187 10.90 9.63 -1.16
CA PHE A 187 11.56 8.38 -1.56
C PHE A 187 12.88 8.15 -0.82
N ILE A 188 13.18 8.99 0.17
CA ILE A 188 14.33 8.87 1.05
C ILE A 188 13.87 9.09 2.49
N THR A 189 14.41 8.33 3.42
CA THR A 189 14.06 8.46 4.84
C THR A 189 14.73 9.68 5.48
N ALA A 190 14.18 10.17 6.59
CA ALA A 190 14.79 11.26 7.34
C ALA A 190 16.19 10.89 7.88
N GLU A 191 16.38 9.59 8.22
CA GLU A 191 17.67 9.07 8.68
C GLU A 191 18.71 9.07 7.56
N GLU A 192 18.34 8.62 6.35
CA GLU A 192 19.21 8.66 5.17
C GLU A 192 19.60 10.10 4.81
N VAL A 193 18.65 11.05 4.88
CA VAL A 193 18.95 12.47 4.65
C VAL A 193 20.00 12.97 5.64
N LYS A 194 19.89 12.60 6.91
CA LYS A 194 20.85 12.95 7.95
C LYS A 194 22.22 12.30 7.69
N GLN A 195 22.24 11.01 7.37
CA GLN A 195 23.48 10.29 7.06
C GLN A 195 24.21 10.89 5.86
N PHE A 196 23.51 11.15 4.75
CA PHE A 196 24.10 11.83 3.59
C PHE A 196 24.65 13.21 3.95
N GLY A 197 23.93 13.97 4.79
CA GLY A 197 24.37 15.27 5.26
C GLY A 197 25.61 15.22 6.16
N GLU A 198 25.75 14.20 6.99
CA GLU A 198 26.94 13.97 7.83
C GLU A 198 28.14 13.52 6.98
N TYR A 199 27.96 12.62 6.00
CA TYR A 199 29.00 12.23 5.07
C TYR A 199 29.52 13.41 4.24
N ALA A 200 28.61 14.26 3.74
CA ALA A 200 28.97 15.46 2.98
C ALA A 200 29.81 16.45 3.80
N LYS A 201 29.55 16.56 5.11
CA LYS A 201 30.36 17.38 6.02
C LYS A 201 31.74 16.80 6.30
N GLN A 202 31.83 15.47 6.43
CA GLN A 202 33.08 14.76 6.72
C GLN A 202 33.99 14.66 5.50
N LYS A 203 33.43 14.59 4.30
CA LYS A 203 34.14 14.41 3.03
C LYS A 203 33.66 15.40 1.97
N PRO A 204 34.01 16.70 2.11
CA PRO A 204 33.53 17.72 1.18
C PRO A 204 34.01 17.51 -0.27
N GLU A 205 35.16 16.83 -0.44
CA GLU A 205 35.71 16.47 -1.76
C GLU A 205 34.85 15.43 -2.51
N GLN A 206 34.02 14.68 -1.81
CA GLN A 206 33.13 13.65 -2.39
C GLN A 206 31.66 14.12 -2.53
N LEU A 207 31.39 15.41 -2.34
CA LEU A 207 30.02 15.94 -2.35
C LEU A 207 29.25 15.58 -3.62
N GLY A 208 29.90 15.68 -4.79
CA GLY A 208 29.25 15.32 -6.06
C GLY A 208 28.88 13.85 -6.15
N MET A 209 29.70 12.94 -5.61
CA MET A 209 29.41 11.52 -5.58
C MET A 209 28.26 11.21 -4.61
N ILE A 210 28.23 11.85 -3.45
CA ILE A 210 27.18 11.68 -2.44
C ILE A 210 25.83 12.16 -2.99
N ASP A 211 25.80 13.31 -3.65
CA ASP A 211 24.58 13.84 -4.27
C ASP A 211 24.11 13.01 -5.46
N GLY A 212 25.05 12.47 -6.24
CA GLY A 212 24.76 11.51 -7.32
C GLY A 212 24.11 10.24 -6.79
N LEU A 213 24.71 9.59 -5.78
CA LEU A 213 24.15 8.40 -5.14
C LEU A 213 22.76 8.64 -4.57
N LYS A 214 22.57 9.76 -3.87
CA LYS A 214 21.25 10.13 -3.32
C LYS A 214 20.21 10.30 -4.42
N THR A 215 20.57 10.95 -5.52
CA THR A 215 19.68 11.18 -6.66
C THR A 215 19.29 9.86 -7.31
N GLU A 216 20.25 8.98 -7.53
CA GLU A 216 20.04 7.66 -8.11
C GLU A 216 19.15 6.78 -7.21
N LEU A 217 19.38 6.79 -5.90
CA LEU A 217 18.54 6.06 -4.94
C LEU A 217 17.08 6.53 -4.98
N ILE A 218 16.85 7.83 -5.04
CA ILE A 218 15.51 8.41 -5.17
C ILE A 218 14.88 7.96 -6.49
N HIS A 219 15.63 8.02 -7.59
CA HIS A 219 15.17 7.58 -8.92
C HIS A 219 14.72 6.12 -8.93
N VAL A 220 15.56 5.20 -8.43
CA VAL A 220 15.24 3.76 -8.36
C VAL A 220 13.98 3.51 -7.53
N ARG A 221 13.87 4.12 -6.34
CA ARG A 221 12.69 3.96 -5.48
C ARG A 221 11.42 4.57 -6.08
N GLU A 222 11.54 5.68 -6.79
CA GLU A 222 10.40 6.26 -7.54
C GLU A 222 9.95 5.33 -8.67
N ALA A 223 10.90 4.68 -9.36
CA ALA A 223 10.59 3.70 -10.41
C ALA A 223 9.90 2.45 -9.82
N ILE A 224 10.36 1.93 -8.68
CA ILE A 224 9.70 0.84 -7.94
C ILE A 224 8.25 1.22 -7.60
N TYR A 225 8.02 2.42 -7.05
CA TYR A 225 6.69 2.93 -6.75
C TYR A 225 5.82 3.02 -8.00
N LYS A 226 6.33 3.64 -9.08
CA LYS A 226 5.59 3.81 -10.35
C LYS A 226 5.17 2.48 -10.96
N ALA A 227 6.02 1.46 -10.89
CA ALA A 227 5.69 0.12 -11.40
C ALA A 227 4.42 -0.44 -10.72
N ASP A 228 4.34 -0.34 -9.39
CA ASP A 228 3.19 -0.84 -8.64
C ASP A 228 1.97 0.10 -8.66
N ALA A 229 2.17 1.41 -8.73
CA ALA A 229 1.08 2.36 -8.97
C ALA A 229 0.45 2.15 -10.36
N GLY A 230 1.27 1.86 -11.38
CA GLY A 230 0.80 1.49 -12.72
C GLY A 230 0.02 0.17 -12.72
N ARG A 231 0.50 -0.83 -11.98
CA ARG A 231 -0.20 -2.10 -11.75
C ARG A 231 -1.56 -1.85 -11.07
N THR A 232 -1.60 -1.03 -10.02
CA THR A 232 -2.84 -0.66 -9.33
C THR A 232 -3.83 0.04 -10.27
N LEU A 233 -3.35 0.97 -11.09
CA LEU A 233 -4.14 1.65 -12.11
C LEU A 233 -4.73 0.65 -13.12
N PHE A 234 -3.93 -0.32 -13.58
CA PHE A 234 -4.41 -1.37 -14.49
C PHE A 234 -5.55 -2.18 -13.88
N PHE A 235 -5.40 -2.66 -12.64
CA PHE A 235 -6.44 -3.44 -11.98
C PHE A 235 -7.69 -2.61 -11.66
N ALA A 236 -7.53 -1.35 -11.24
CA ALA A 236 -8.66 -0.44 -11.03
C ALA A 236 -9.43 -0.16 -12.33
N PHE A 237 -8.71 0.05 -13.44
CA PHE A 237 -9.33 0.26 -14.75
C PHE A 237 -10.06 -0.99 -15.26
N ALA A 238 -9.45 -2.17 -15.12
CA ALA A 238 -10.08 -3.44 -15.48
C ALA A 238 -11.36 -3.69 -14.64
N ALA A 239 -11.31 -3.46 -13.33
CA ALA A 239 -12.46 -3.55 -12.45
C ALA A 239 -13.56 -2.55 -12.84
N ALA A 240 -13.20 -1.32 -13.22
CA ALA A 240 -14.14 -0.32 -13.71
C ALA A 240 -14.89 -0.79 -14.97
N ILE A 241 -14.16 -1.35 -15.94
CA ILE A 241 -14.78 -1.91 -17.16
C ILE A 241 -15.77 -3.03 -16.79
N LEU A 242 -15.37 -3.95 -15.91
CA LEU A 242 -16.25 -5.05 -15.48
C LEU A 242 -17.50 -4.55 -14.75
N LEU A 243 -17.38 -3.50 -13.92
CA LEU A 243 -18.56 -2.87 -13.31
C LEU A 243 -19.47 -2.22 -14.36
N LEU A 244 -18.93 -1.55 -15.36
CA LEU A 244 -19.71 -0.98 -16.47
C LEU A 244 -20.43 -2.06 -17.26
N LEU A 245 -19.81 -3.22 -17.51
CA LEU A 245 -20.45 -4.37 -18.13
C LEU A 245 -21.58 -4.93 -17.27
N ALA A 246 -21.37 -5.06 -15.96
CA ALA A 246 -22.41 -5.48 -15.00
C ALA A 246 -23.62 -4.54 -15.01
N MET A 247 -23.38 -3.22 -14.96
CA MET A 247 -24.44 -2.20 -14.96
C MET A 247 -25.20 -2.13 -16.28
N ASN A 248 -24.61 -2.54 -17.40
CA ASN A 248 -25.26 -2.64 -18.72
C ASN A 248 -25.86 -4.05 -18.97
N LYS A 249 -26.05 -4.84 -17.91
CA LYS A 249 -26.71 -6.14 -17.93
C LYS A 249 -26.07 -7.16 -18.89
N VAL A 250 -24.77 -7.08 -19.05
CA VAL A 250 -24.00 -8.14 -19.72
C VAL A 250 -24.04 -9.40 -18.87
N ASN A 251 -23.85 -10.57 -19.50
CA ASN A 251 -23.91 -11.88 -18.82
C ASN A 251 -23.24 -11.83 -17.43
N ARG A 252 -24.06 -12.06 -16.40
CA ARG A 252 -23.63 -11.92 -14.99
C ARG A 252 -22.58 -12.93 -14.58
N TYR A 253 -22.57 -14.12 -15.15
CA TYR A 253 -21.55 -15.13 -14.86
C TYR A 253 -20.19 -14.72 -15.44
N LEU A 254 -20.20 -14.07 -16.61
CA LEU A 254 -18.98 -13.59 -17.27
C LEU A 254 -18.30 -12.48 -16.45
N TRP A 255 -19.02 -11.39 -16.18
CA TRP A 255 -18.39 -10.25 -15.47
C TRP A 255 -18.00 -10.62 -14.03
N LEU A 256 -18.78 -11.45 -13.33
CA LEU A 256 -18.46 -11.89 -11.97
C LEU A 256 -17.27 -12.85 -11.97
N GLY A 257 -17.23 -13.81 -12.91
CA GLY A 257 -16.10 -14.73 -13.06
C GLY A 257 -14.79 -14.00 -13.39
N LEU A 258 -14.84 -13.01 -14.29
CA LEU A 258 -13.68 -12.18 -14.60
C LEU A 258 -13.27 -11.31 -13.41
N MET A 259 -14.23 -10.73 -12.67
CA MET A 259 -13.92 -9.96 -11.45
C MET A 259 -13.20 -10.83 -10.42
N GLY A 260 -13.69 -12.05 -10.17
CA GLY A 260 -13.02 -13.02 -9.29
C GLY A 260 -11.62 -13.37 -9.77
N LEU A 261 -11.45 -13.60 -11.08
CA LEU A 261 -10.13 -13.85 -11.67
C LEU A 261 -9.17 -12.67 -11.44
N PHE A 262 -9.61 -11.43 -11.65
CA PHE A 262 -8.77 -10.26 -11.42
C PHE A 262 -8.42 -10.08 -9.95
N VAL A 263 -9.33 -10.38 -9.00
CA VAL A 263 -9.01 -10.38 -7.57
C VAL A 263 -7.91 -11.41 -7.27
N VAL A 264 -8.03 -12.63 -7.78
CA VAL A 264 -7.02 -13.68 -7.56
C VAL A 264 -5.68 -13.30 -8.18
N LEU A 265 -5.65 -12.82 -9.42
CA LEU A 265 -4.42 -12.39 -10.09
C LEU A 265 -3.76 -11.21 -9.37
N ASP A 266 -4.56 -10.29 -8.86
CA ASP A 266 -4.10 -9.15 -8.08
C ASP A 266 -3.40 -9.60 -6.79
N GLN A 267 -4.01 -10.48 -6.00
CA GLN A 267 -3.46 -10.96 -4.73
C GLN A 267 -2.26 -11.89 -4.95
N VAL A 268 -2.42 -12.95 -5.75
CA VAL A 268 -1.38 -13.96 -5.95
C VAL A 268 -0.09 -13.34 -6.51
N ASN A 269 -0.19 -12.39 -7.42
CA ASN A 269 1.00 -11.72 -7.96
C ASN A 269 1.81 -10.95 -6.88
N VAL A 270 1.15 -10.43 -5.85
CA VAL A 270 1.83 -9.76 -4.73
C VAL A 270 2.33 -10.78 -3.72
N ASP A 271 1.51 -11.76 -3.38
CA ASP A 271 1.87 -12.80 -2.39
C ASP A 271 3.12 -13.59 -2.83
N LEU A 272 3.26 -13.91 -4.11
CA LEU A 272 4.43 -14.60 -4.66
C LEU A 272 5.75 -13.82 -4.53
N ARG A 273 5.72 -12.52 -4.24
CA ARG A 273 6.93 -11.73 -3.93
C ARG A 273 7.52 -12.10 -2.57
N TYR A 274 6.68 -12.57 -1.64
CA TYR A 274 7.03 -12.84 -0.25
C TYR A 274 6.94 -14.33 0.11
N LEU A 275 6.12 -15.09 -0.62
CA LEU A 275 5.88 -16.52 -0.41
C LEU A 275 6.50 -17.32 -1.56
N ASN A 276 7.83 -17.24 -1.69
CA ASN A 276 8.61 -18.07 -2.60
C ASN A 276 9.38 -19.15 -1.80
N SER A 277 10.06 -20.06 -2.49
CA SER A 277 10.83 -21.14 -1.86
C SER A 277 12.14 -20.67 -1.21
N ASP A 278 12.63 -19.50 -1.58
CA ASP A 278 13.96 -19.02 -1.17
C ASP A 278 14.10 -18.74 0.33
N PRO A 279 13.05 -18.23 1.04
CA PRO A 279 13.10 -18.05 2.50
C PRO A 279 12.82 -19.33 3.29
N ILE A 280 12.52 -20.46 2.64
CA ILE A 280 12.23 -21.73 3.31
C ILE A 280 13.53 -22.51 3.46
N GLU A 281 14.18 -22.38 4.61
CA GLU A 281 15.33 -23.23 4.99
C GLU A 281 14.86 -24.61 5.43
N GLU A 282 15.58 -25.67 5.06
CA GLU A 282 15.29 -27.00 5.60
C GLU A 282 15.56 -27.03 7.10
N GLY A 283 14.70 -27.72 7.86
CA GLY A 283 14.78 -27.74 9.33
C GLY A 283 16.13 -28.23 9.89
N SER A 284 16.89 -29.03 9.13
CA SER A 284 18.24 -29.45 9.44
C SER A 284 19.26 -28.28 9.43
N GLU A 285 19.11 -27.33 8.51
CA GLU A 285 20.02 -26.17 8.41
C GLU A 285 19.78 -25.13 9.52
N VAL A 286 18.55 -25.06 10.02
CA VAL A 286 18.20 -24.14 11.13
C VAL A 286 18.79 -24.62 12.46
N LEU A 287 18.96 -25.94 12.64
CA LEU A 287 19.49 -26.51 13.87
C LEU A 287 21.01 -26.50 13.93
N GLU A 288 21.71 -26.23 12.83
CA GLU A 288 23.18 -26.15 12.74
C GLU A 288 23.73 -24.74 12.90
N LYS A 289 22.88 -23.71 12.93
CA LYS A 289 23.23 -22.29 13.19
C LYS A 289 22.93 -21.91 14.63
#